data_c91d957384dee1d2516af7ebd0ccd749
#
_entry.id   c91d957384dee1d2516af7ebd0ccd749
#
_cell.length_a   1.000
_cell.length_b   1.000
_cell.length_c   1.000
_cell.angle_alpha   90.00
_cell.angle_beta   90.00
_cell.angle_gamma   90.00
#
_symmetry.space_group_name_H-M   'P 1'
#
loop_
_entity.id
_entity.type
_entity.pdbx_description
1 polymer ?
#
loop_
_entity_poly.entity_id
_entity_poly.type
_entity_poly.pdbx_seq_one_letter_code
_entity_poly.pdbx_strand_id
1 'polypeptide(L)'
;LVGSEMCIRDSLHGVGASVVNALSEWLTVQVHKDGKIYEMKFSRGNITQEMKVIGETDHTGTTVTFKPDPEMFDTLEYDYETLHTRMREQAFLNAGLRITISDARPGREKSEAMCYEGGIREFVTYINRNKTPLHEEVIYLSGAKGDSTAEIAMQYNDGYNETIVSFANDIHTPEGGMHETGFKAALTRVLNAYGLKYGMIKEGDKVSGEDVREGITAVISVKLTEAQFEGQTKAKLGNAHIRTLVDGIVNDQLAVYLEEHPVVARTILDKAMTANRAREAARKARESIRRKTVLGGAAMPDKLRDCNENNPELTELYIVEGDSAGGSAIQGRNPITQAILPLRGKILNTERASLDRMMKSDTIESLITAVGGGYGEDFDLNKVRYHKVIIMADADVDGAHIATLN
;
A
#
# COMPACT_ATOMS: atom_id res chain seq x y z
N LEU A 1 31.11 21.61 -17.95
CA LEU A 1 30.86 21.93 -16.52
C LEU A 1 29.53 22.65 -16.26
N VAL A 2 28.85 23.17 -17.31
CA VAL A 2 27.54 23.86 -17.15
C VAL A 2 26.41 22.88 -16.84
N GLY A 3 26.54 21.59 -17.15
CA GLY A 3 25.59 20.55 -16.73
C GLY A 3 25.74 20.08 -15.27
N SER A 4 26.88 20.36 -14.63
CA SER A 4 27.12 19.92 -13.26
C SER A 4 26.37 20.73 -12.21
N GLU A 5 26.09 22.00 -12.42
CA GLU A 5 25.35 22.81 -11.45
C GLU A 5 23.87 22.40 -11.35
N MET A 6 23.22 22.04 -12.47
CA MET A 6 21.85 21.53 -12.44
C MET A 6 21.76 20.14 -11.81
N CYS A 7 22.70 19.25 -12.13
CA CYS A 7 22.78 17.93 -11.49
C CYS A 7 23.16 17.99 -10.00
N ILE A 8 23.92 19.01 -9.58
CA ILE A 8 24.29 19.21 -8.17
C ILE A 8 23.11 19.72 -7.35
N ARG A 9 22.20 20.51 -7.92
CA ARG A 9 21.00 21.02 -7.23
C ARG A 9 19.99 19.93 -6.91
N ASP A 10 19.86 18.93 -7.77
CA ASP A 10 18.83 17.88 -7.65
C ASP A 10 19.38 16.56 -7.13
N SER A 11 20.69 16.36 -7.07
CA SER A 11 21.33 15.17 -6.49
C SER A 11 21.99 15.47 -5.16
N LEU A 12 21.77 14.60 -4.16
CA LEU A 12 22.32 14.75 -2.81
C LEU A 12 23.86 14.80 -2.76
N HIS A 13 24.55 14.21 -3.73
CA HIS A 13 26.01 14.04 -3.73
C HIS A 13 26.69 14.38 -5.06
N GLY A 14 25.95 14.71 -6.11
CA GLY A 14 26.52 15.02 -7.43
C GLY A 14 27.29 13.87 -8.13
N VAL A 15 27.14 12.66 -7.63
CA VAL A 15 27.96 11.49 -8.07
C VAL A 15 27.27 10.59 -9.10
N GLY A 16 26.00 10.80 -9.42
CA GLY A 16 25.23 9.90 -10.30
C GLY A 16 25.90 9.68 -11.67
N ALA A 17 26.25 10.75 -12.35
CA ALA A 17 26.93 10.65 -13.65
C ALA A 17 28.32 9.98 -13.55
N SER A 18 29.06 10.23 -12.46
CA SER A 18 30.36 9.63 -12.22
C SER A 18 30.26 8.13 -11.97
N VAL A 19 29.22 7.69 -11.24
CA VAL A 19 28.95 6.27 -10.98
C VAL A 19 28.56 5.56 -12.27
N VAL A 20 27.67 6.14 -13.08
CA VAL A 20 27.32 5.57 -14.40
C VAL A 20 28.56 5.41 -15.27
N ASN A 21 29.44 6.43 -15.29
CA ASN A 21 30.69 6.37 -16.03
C ASN A 21 31.62 5.24 -15.53
N ALA A 22 31.81 5.13 -14.21
CA ALA A 22 32.68 4.10 -13.61
C ALA A 22 32.16 2.67 -13.85
N LEU A 23 30.84 2.49 -13.90
CA LEU A 23 30.19 1.19 -14.11
C LEU A 23 29.88 0.88 -15.59
N SER A 24 30.41 1.67 -16.51
CA SER A 24 30.23 1.46 -17.96
C SER A 24 31.48 0.95 -18.61
N GLU A 25 31.33 -0.05 -19.49
CA GLU A 25 32.41 -0.49 -20.38
C GLU A 25 32.95 0.69 -21.19
N TRP A 26 32.06 1.50 -21.72
CA TRP A 26 32.37 2.77 -22.35
C TRP A 26 31.22 3.77 -22.16
N LEU A 27 31.58 5.07 -22.15
CA LEU A 27 30.62 6.18 -22.10
C LEU A 27 31.11 7.30 -23.01
N THR A 28 30.17 7.90 -23.76
CA THR A 28 30.41 9.04 -24.63
C THR A 28 29.46 10.18 -24.25
N VAL A 29 30.00 11.36 -24.06
CA VAL A 29 29.22 12.59 -23.83
C VAL A 29 29.41 13.52 -25.02
N GLN A 30 28.29 13.98 -25.58
CA GLN A 30 28.28 15.03 -26.62
C GLN A 30 27.50 16.22 -26.10
N VAL A 31 28.11 17.40 -26.13
CA VAL A 31 27.48 18.65 -25.69
C VAL A 31 27.35 19.58 -26.89
N HIS A 32 26.11 19.96 -27.21
CA HIS A 32 25.73 20.90 -28.23
C HIS A 32 25.64 22.29 -27.60
N LYS A 33 26.63 23.16 -27.89
CA LYS A 33 26.73 24.49 -27.28
C LYS A 33 27.51 25.42 -28.17
N ASP A 34 27.10 26.71 -28.23
CA ASP A 34 27.79 27.78 -28.94
C ASP A 34 28.08 27.45 -30.42
N GLY A 35 27.11 26.81 -31.10
CA GLY A 35 27.21 26.41 -32.50
C GLY A 35 28.12 25.21 -32.78
N LYS A 36 28.66 24.57 -31.77
CA LYS A 36 29.59 23.46 -31.89
C LYS A 36 29.14 22.22 -31.11
N ILE A 37 29.58 21.05 -31.57
CA ILE A 37 29.41 19.75 -30.88
C ILE A 37 30.74 19.39 -30.25
N TYR A 38 30.78 19.31 -28.92
CA TYR A 38 31.94 18.87 -28.15
C TYR A 38 31.72 17.42 -27.77
N GLU A 39 32.75 16.56 -27.94
CA GLU A 39 32.67 15.15 -27.57
C GLU A 39 33.82 14.78 -26.62
N MET A 40 33.50 13.96 -25.61
CA MET A 40 34.43 13.35 -24.69
C MET A 40 34.08 11.89 -24.51
N LYS A 41 35.10 10.99 -24.42
CA LYS A 41 34.90 9.54 -24.27
C LYS A 41 35.61 8.99 -23.06
N PHE A 42 35.00 7.96 -22.48
CA PHE A 42 35.45 7.29 -21.29
C PHE A 42 35.35 5.76 -21.45
N SER A 43 36.16 5.04 -20.70
CA SER A 43 36.05 3.62 -20.50
C SER A 43 36.33 3.30 -19.03
N ARG A 44 35.37 2.66 -18.36
CA ARG A 44 35.44 2.30 -16.94
C ARG A 44 35.88 3.47 -16.05
N GLY A 45 35.28 4.64 -16.28
CA GLY A 45 35.58 5.87 -15.56
C GLY A 45 36.83 6.64 -16.02
N ASN A 46 37.71 6.05 -16.82
CA ASN A 46 38.93 6.68 -17.30
C ASN A 46 38.70 7.40 -18.63
N ILE A 47 39.31 8.58 -18.80
CA ILE A 47 39.23 9.35 -20.04
C ILE A 47 40.01 8.61 -21.13
N THR A 48 39.33 8.26 -22.21
CA THR A 48 39.96 7.65 -23.42
C THR A 48 40.07 8.63 -24.56
N GLN A 49 39.31 9.70 -24.54
CA GLN A 49 39.39 10.82 -25.47
C GLN A 49 39.08 12.10 -24.74
N GLU A 50 40.03 13.03 -24.71
CA GLU A 50 39.80 14.39 -24.22
C GLU A 50 38.78 15.13 -25.07
N MET A 51 38.19 16.17 -24.50
CA MET A 51 37.15 16.98 -25.16
C MET A 51 37.67 17.57 -26.46
N LYS A 52 36.97 17.28 -27.54
CA LYS A 52 37.28 17.86 -28.90
C LYS A 52 35.99 18.30 -29.59
N VAL A 53 36.11 19.23 -30.49
CA VAL A 53 35.03 19.64 -31.41
C VAL A 53 34.93 18.59 -32.53
N ILE A 54 33.73 18.02 -32.72
CA ILE A 54 33.45 16.98 -33.73
C ILE A 54 32.52 17.46 -34.86
N GLY A 55 31.87 18.62 -34.68
CA GLY A 55 30.92 19.16 -35.67
C GLY A 55 30.34 20.47 -35.25
N GLU A 56 29.40 20.97 -36.07
CA GLU A 56 28.59 22.16 -35.81
C GLU A 56 27.15 21.79 -35.53
N THR A 57 26.41 22.63 -34.81
CA THR A 57 25.03 22.43 -34.42
C THR A 57 24.26 23.74 -34.37
N ASP A 58 22.98 23.71 -34.68
CA ASP A 58 22.03 24.82 -34.57
C ASP A 58 21.16 24.80 -33.31
N HIS A 59 21.30 23.76 -32.47
CA HIS A 59 20.56 23.59 -31.24
C HIS A 59 21.47 23.39 -30.03
N THR A 60 20.90 23.48 -28.83
CA THR A 60 21.60 23.22 -27.58
C THR A 60 21.08 21.92 -26.96
N GLY A 61 21.96 21.20 -26.25
CA GLY A 61 21.58 19.98 -25.58
C GLY A 61 22.80 19.12 -25.20
N THR A 62 22.51 17.99 -24.53
CA THR A 62 23.53 17.01 -24.15
C THR A 62 23.04 15.62 -24.50
N THR A 63 23.90 14.83 -25.16
CA THR A 63 23.67 13.40 -25.41
C THR A 63 24.69 12.59 -24.62
N VAL A 64 24.19 11.66 -23.81
CA VAL A 64 25.01 10.70 -23.07
C VAL A 64 24.68 9.31 -23.57
N THR A 65 25.70 8.60 -24.08
CA THR A 65 25.56 7.23 -24.55
C THR A 65 26.51 6.35 -23.77
N PHE A 66 26.02 5.25 -23.24
CA PHE A 66 26.85 4.34 -22.45
C PHE A 66 26.42 2.89 -22.61
N LYS A 67 27.35 1.99 -22.31
CA LYS A 67 27.12 0.55 -22.26
C LYS A 67 27.51 0.05 -20.88
N PRO A 68 26.61 -0.57 -20.11
CA PRO A 68 26.94 -1.17 -18.82
C PRO A 68 28.05 -2.22 -18.95
N ASP A 69 28.94 -2.28 -17.97
CA ASP A 69 30.07 -3.21 -17.98
C ASP A 69 29.62 -4.63 -17.56
N PRO A 70 29.81 -5.66 -18.41
CA PRO A 70 29.44 -7.04 -18.06
C PRO A 70 30.27 -7.62 -16.90
N GLU A 71 31.40 -7.01 -16.53
CA GLU A 71 32.14 -7.42 -15.34
C GLU A 71 31.50 -6.91 -14.03
N MET A 72 30.60 -5.92 -14.11
CA MET A 72 29.96 -5.29 -12.96
C MET A 72 28.50 -5.72 -12.76
N PHE A 73 27.83 -6.19 -13.82
CA PHE A 73 26.42 -6.52 -13.78
C PHE A 73 26.15 -7.94 -14.28
N ASP A 74 25.34 -8.69 -13.54
CA ASP A 74 24.92 -10.05 -13.92
C ASP A 74 24.02 -10.06 -15.18
N THR A 75 23.29 -8.97 -15.44
CA THR A 75 22.46 -8.78 -16.62
C THR A 75 22.64 -7.38 -17.19
N LEU A 76 22.69 -7.28 -18.52
CA LEU A 76 22.75 -6.02 -19.25
C LEU A 76 21.43 -5.66 -19.93
N GLU A 77 20.39 -6.49 -19.77
CA GLU A 77 19.09 -6.20 -20.33
C GLU A 77 18.30 -5.22 -19.45
N TYR A 78 17.94 -4.10 -20.05
CA TYR A 78 17.03 -3.14 -19.42
C TYR A 78 15.60 -3.62 -19.52
N ASP A 79 14.85 -3.51 -18.41
CA ASP A 79 13.41 -3.67 -18.39
C ASP A 79 12.73 -2.35 -18.76
N TYR A 80 11.98 -2.37 -19.86
CA TYR A 80 11.30 -1.18 -20.38
C TYR A 80 10.25 -0.65 -19.40
N GLU A 81 9.46 -1.52 -18.78
CA GLU A 81 8.34 -1.11 -17.93
C GLU A 81 8.85 -0.46 -16.64
N THR A 82 9.95 -0.94 -16.09
CA THR A 82 10.62 -0.32 -14.94
C THR A 82 11.10 1.09 -15.25
N LEU A 83 11.79 1.28 -16.39
CA LEU A 83 12.26 2.60 -16.82
C LEU A 83 11.09 3.53 -17.16
N HIS A 84 10.11 3.02 -17.89
CA HIS A 84 8.93 3.76 -18.29
C HIS A 84 8.13 4.27 -17.07
N THR A 85 7.95 3.42 -16.05
CA THR A 85 7.29 3.82 -14.81
C THR A 85 8.03 4.96 -14.12
N ARG A 86 9.36 4.86 -14.02
CA ARG A 86 10.20 5.92 -13.42
C ARG A 86 10.17 7.21 -14.21
N MET A 87 10.24 7.14 -15.55
CA MET A 87 10.15 8.33 -16.41
C MET A 87 8.78 8.98 -16.32
N ARG A 88 7.72 8.19 -16.22
CA ARG A 88 6.35 8.70 -16.00
C ARG A 88 6.21 9.42 -14.66
N GLU A 89 6.75 8.87 -13.57
CA GLU A 89 6.78 9.55 -12.27
C GLU A 89 7.47 10.90 -12.38
N GLN A 90 8.63 10.95 -13.03
CA GLN A 90 9.37 12.22 -13.25
C GLN A 90 8.58 13.23 -14.09
N ALA A 91 7.87 12.77 -15.10
CA ALA A 91 7.05 13.65 -15.94
C ALA A 91 5.84 14.21 -15.15
N PHE A 92 5.23 13.45 -14.24
CA PHE A 92 4.17 13.93 -13.35
C PHE A 92 4.69 14.91 -12.28
N LEU A 93 5.88 14.65 -11.72
CA LEU A 93 6.45 15.49 -10.67
C LEU A 93 6.93 16.86 -11.19
N ASN A 94 7.19 16.95 -12.48
CA ASN A 94 7.67 18.17 -13.12
C ASN A 94 6.72 18.59 -14.24
N ALA A 95 5.68 19.35 -13.89
CA ALA A 95 4.64 19.79 -14.81
C ALA A 95 5.23 20.46 -16.08
N GLY A 96 4.74 20.05 -17.25
CA GLY A 96 5.22 20.55 -18.55
C GLY A 96 6.54 19.94 -19.04
N LEU A 97 7.22 19.13 -18.22
CA LEU A 97 8.42 18.41 -18.67
C LEU A 97 8.04 17.28 -19.65
N ARG A 98 8.57 17.36 -20.87
CA ARG A 98 8.40 16.32 -21.86
C ARG A 98 9.51 15.28 -21.74
N ILE A 99 9.15 14.03 -21.47
CA ILE A 99 10.06 12.88 -21.46
C ILE A 99 9.63 11.90 -22.54
N THR A 100 10.56 11.50 -23.40
CA THR A 100 10.33 10.45 -24.39
C THR A 100 11.20 9.25 -24.04
N ILE A 101 10.59 8.07 -23.95
CA ILE A 101 11.30 6.81 -23.82
C ILE A 101 11.07 5.95 -25.04
N SER A 102 12.16 5.36 -25.57
CA SER A 102 12.11 4.49 -26.74
C SER A 102 12.94 3.23 -26.50
N ASP A 103 12.36 2.09 -26.82
CA ASP A 103 13.07 0.81 -26.93
C ASP A 103 13.24 0.53 -28.43
N ALA A 104 14.50 0.50 -28.89
CA ALA A 104 14.84 0.25 -30.30
C ALA A 104 15.32 -1.20 -30.55
N ARG A 105 15.15 -2.10 -29.55
CA ARG A 105 15.58 -3.51 -29.73
C ARG A 105 14.70 -4.22 -30.75
N PRO A 106 15.27 -4.99 -31.68
CA PRO A 106 14.51 -5.70 -32.69
C PRO A 106 13.42 -6.60 -32.10
N GLY A 107 12.18 -6.42 -32.57
CA GLY A 107 11.00 -7.16 -32.11
C GLY A 107 10.41 -6.69 -30.77
N ARG A 108 10.93 -5.61 -30.19
CA ARG A 108 10.46 -4.98 -28.95
C ARG A 108 10.27 -3.48 -29.10
N GLU A 109 10.26 -2.96 -30.34
CA GLU A 109 10.23 -1.53 -30.63
C GLU A 109 9.00 -0.88 -29.99
N LYS A 110 9.24 0.07 -29.12
CA LYS A 110 8.24 0.89 -28.45
C LYS A 110 8.76 2.32 -28.31
N SER A 111 7.88 3.29 -28.43
CA SER A 111 8.21 4.70 -28.13
C SER A 111 6.98 5.40 -27.56
N GLU A 112 7.16 6.09 -26.43
CA GLU A 112 6.12 6.89 -25.78
C GLU A 112 6.70 8.23 -25.34
N ALA A 113 5.95 9.30 -25.62
CA ALA A 113 6.26 10.63 -25.13
C ALA A 113 5.25 11.03 -24.04
N MET A 114 5.75 11.40 -22.89
CA MET A 114 4.99 11.77 -21.70
C MET A 114 5.19 13.27 -21.41
N CYS A 115 4.09 13.99 -21.20
CA CYS A 115 4.10 15.39 -20.78
C CYS A 115 2.78 15.67 -20.08
N TYR A 116 2.84 16.06 -18.81
CA TYR A 116 1.67 16.26 -17.96
C TYR A 116 1.65 17.70 -17.42
N GLU A 117 0.78 18.52 -17.98
CA GLU A 117 0.67 19.93 -17.58
C GLU A 117 0.05 20.11 -16.19
N GLY A 118 -0.84 19.20 -15.79
CA GLY A 118 -1.47 19.20 -14.45
C GLY A 118 -0.60 18.63 -13.34
N GLY A 119 0.60 18.11 -13.66
CA GLY A 119 1.55 17.65 -12.67
C GLY A 119 1.01 16.54 -11.76
N ILE A 120 1.18 16.69 -10.45
CA ILE A 120 0.75 15.66 -9.47
C ILE A 120 -0.78 15.51 -9.39
N ARG A 121 -1.59 16.45 -9.87
CA ARG A 121 -3.04 16.30 -10.00
C ARG A 121 -3.37 15.21 -11.03
N GLU A 122 -2.73 15.28 -12.20
CA GLU A 122 -2.90 14.26 -13.23
C GLU A 122 -2.34 12.91 -12.76
N PHE A 123 -1.31 12.92 -11.92
CA PHE A 123 -0.78 11.69 -11.32
C PHE A 123 -1.82 10.99 -10.44
N VAL A 124 -2.53 11.71 -9.57
CA VAL A 124 -3.63 11.16 -8.78
C VAL A 124 -4.73 10.59 -9.68
N THR A 125 -5.12 11.32 -10.73
CA THR A 125 -6.10 10.85 -11.73
C THR A 125 -5.62 9.57 -12.41
N TYR A 126 -4.35 9.51 -12.78
CA TYR A 126 -3.74 8.32 -13.39
C TYR A 126 -3.76 7.11 -12.45
N ILE A 127 -3.45 7.28 -11.16
CA ILE A 127 -3.52 6.21 -10.16
C ILE A 127 -4.98 5.73 -9.99
N ASN A 128 -5.93 6.63 -10.06
CA ASN A 128 -7.36 6.34 -9.89
C ASN A 128 -8.07 5.87 -11.18
N ARG A 129 -7.38 5.74 -12.33
CA ARG A 129 -7.99 5.43 -13.64
C ARG A 129 -8.88 4.18 -13.67
N ASN A 130 -8.66 3.24 -12.75
CA ASN A 130 -9.42 1.99 -12.62
C ASN A 130 -10.28 1.97 -11.35
N LYS A 131 -10.51 3.12 -10.70
CA LYS A 131 -11.32 3.27 -9.49
C LYS A 131 -12.42 4.29 -9.76
N THR A 132 -13.48 4.27 -8.98
CA THR A 132 -14.56 5.26 -9.07
C THR A 132 -14.29 6.40 -8.08
N PRO A 133 -13.96 7.62 -8.54
CA PRO A 133 -13.77 8.76 -7.65
C PRO A 133 -15.08 9.13 -6.95
N LEU A 134 -15.00 9.54 -5.70
CA LEU A 134 -16.15 10.03 -4.92
C LEU A 134 -16.43 11.53 -5.14
N HIS A 135 -15.51 12.25 -5.76
CA HIS A 135 -15.63 13.64 -6.17
C HIS A 135 -14.79 13.87 -7.44
N GLU A 136 -15.23 14.76 -8.31
CA GLU A 136 -14.64 14.97 -9.63
C GLU A 136 -13.24 15.62 -9.54
N GLU A 137 -13.11 16.70 -8.78
CA GLU A 137 -11.88 17.46 -8.68
C GLU A 137 -10.87 16.81 -7.74
N VAL A 138 -9.61 16.78 -8.17
CA VAL A 138 -8.48 16.42 -7.31
C VAL A 138 -8.17 17.61 -6.39
N ILE A 139 -8.22 17.39 -5.09
CA ILE A 139 -7.85 18.37 -4.07
C ILE A 139 -6.35 18.63 -4.19
N TYR A 140 -5.96 19.88 -4.35
CA TYR A 140 -4.57 20.28 -4.49
C TYR A 140 -4.20 21.36 -3.47
N LEU A 141 -3.13 21.10 -2.74
CA LEU A 141 -2.60 21.98 -1.71
C LEU A 141 -1.13 22.21 -1.98
N SER A 142 -0.64 23.43 -1.82
CA SER A 142 0.79 23.73 -2.02
C SER A 142 1.25 24.88 -1.14
N GLY A 143 2.54 24.89 -0.81
CA GLY A 143 3.12 25.95 -0.02
C GLY A 143 4.63 25.86 0.11
N ALA A 144 5.21 26.92 0.63
CA ALA A 144 6.65 27.04 0.84
C ALA A 144 6.95 27.63 2.21
N LYS A 145 8.10 27.22 2.78
CA LYS A 145 8.65 27.78 4.01
C LYS A 145 10.17 27.71 3.96
N GLY A 146 10.82 28.89 3.94
CA GLY A 146 12.26 28.98 3.67
C GLY A 146 12.56 28.42 2.27
N ASP A 147 13.54 27.56 2.17
CA ASP A 147 13.98 26.94 0.91
C ASP A 147 13.26 25.61 0.60
N SER A 148 12.24 25.28 1.39
CA SER A 148 11.47 24.04 1.21
C SER A 148 10.10 24.33 0.67
N THR A 149 9.66 23.53 -0.31
CA THR A 149 8.31 23.55 -0.88
C THR A 149 7.63 22.21 -0.72
N ALA A 150 6.31 22.22 -0.67
CA ALA A 150 5.52 21.01 -0.71
C ALA A 150 4.28 21.18 -1.58
N GLU A 151 3.97 20.16 -2.33
CA GLU A 151 2.76 20.01 -3.13
C GLU A 151 2.08 18.70 -2.75
N ILE A 152 0.78 18.74 -2.62
CA ILE A 152 -0.05 17.59 -2.22
C ILE A 152 -1.25 17.56 -3.13
N ALA A 153 -1.49 16.43 -3.77
CA ALA A 153 -2.70 16.18 -4.53
C ALA A 153 -3.39 14.94 -3.95
N MET A 154 -4.72 14.99 -3.76
CA MET A 154 -5.45 13.86 -3.23
C MET A 154 -6.87 13.78 -3.77
N GLN A 155 -7.41 12.55 -3.84
CA GLN A 155 -8.78 12.26 -4.23
C GLN A 155 -9.25 10.99 -3.53
N TYR A 156 -10.51 10.98 -3.10
CA TYR A 156 -11.12 9.78 -2.54
C TYR A 156 -11.82 8.96 -3.62
N ASN A 157 -11.83 7.65 -3.46
CA ASN A 157 -12.49 6.69 -4.34
C ASN A 157 -13.31 5.67 -3.54
N ASP A 158 -14.06 4.83 -4.23
CA ASP A 158 -14.94 3.82 -3.65
C ASP A 158 -14.20 2.61 -3.02
N GLY A 159 -12.88 2.50 -3.25
CA GLY A 159 -12.06 1.43 -2.68
C GLY A 159 -11.86 1.52 -1.17
N TYR A 160 -11.23 0.50 -0.60
CA TYR A 160 -10.95 0.40 0.84
C TYR A 160 -9.47 0.64 1.17
N ASN A 161 -8.58 0.57 0.19
CA ASN A 161 -7.15 0.67 0.39
C ASN A 161 -6.67 2.12 0.38
N GLU A 162 -5.74 2.43 1.28
CA GLU A 162 -4.93 3.64 1.26
C GLU A 162 -3.89 3.53 0.15
N THR A 163 -3.77 4.55 -0.69
CA THR A 163 -2.72 4.67 -1.70
C THR A 163 -2.05 6.03 -1.55
N ILE A 164 -0.94 6.09 -0.83
CA ILE A 164 -0.14 7.30 -0.68
C ILE A 164 1.21 7.08 -1.34
N VAL A 165 1.56 7.95 -2.28
CA VAL A 165 2.86 7.94 -2.96
C VAL A 165 3.58 9.23 -2.61
N SER A 166 4.76 9.12 -2.05
CA SER A 166 5.49 10.28 -1.54
C SER A 166 6.89 10.40 -2.15
N PHE A 167 7.30 11.65 -2.36
CA PHE A 167 8.56 12.00 -3.02
C PHE A 167 9.28 13.11 -2.26
N ALA A 168 10.60 13.05 -2.27
CA ALA A 168 11.47 14.11 -1.79
C ALA A 168 12.56 14.39 -2.84
N ASN A 169 12.60 15.62 -3.37
CA ASN A 169 13.46 16.00 -4.50
C ASN A 169 13.34 14.99 -5.66
N ASP A 170 12.09 14.71 -6.08
CA ASP A 170 11.72 13.77 -7.13
C ASP A 170 12.15 12.31 -6.90
N ILE A 171 12.66 11.98 -5.70
CA ILE A 171 13.02 10.63 -5.29
C ILE A 171 11.82 10.00 -4.58
N HIS A 172 11.37 8.86 -5.07
CA HIS A 172 10.30 8.08 -4.44
C HIS A 172 10.74 7.58 -3.06
N THR A 173 9.90 7.81 -2.04
CA THR A 173 10.12 7.39 -0.66
C THR A 173 9.12 6.30 -0.25
N PRO A 174 9.35 5.03 -0.62
CA PRO A 174 8.37 3.95 -0.40
C PRO A 174 8.11 3.65 1.08
N GLU A 175 9.03 3.99 1.96
CA GLU A 175 8.85 3.88 3.42
C GLU A 175 8.32 5.19 4.04
N GLY A 176 7.90 6.16 3.19
CA GLY A 176 7.36 7.44 3.61
C GLY A 176 8.41 8.35 4.25
N GLY A 177 8.06 8.92 5.39
CA GLY A 177 8.92 9.82 6.16
C GLY A 177 8.16 10.96 6.82
N MET A 178 8.88 12.03 7.17
CA MET A 178 8.31 13.16 7.92
C MET A 178 7.23 13.93 7.14
N HIS A 179 7.31 14.01 5.81
CA HIS A 179 6.28 14.62 4.97
C HIS A 179 4.97 13.85 5.02
N GLU A 180 5.02 12.52 4.91
CA GLU A 180 3.84 11.65 4.99
C GLU A 180 3.25 11.64 6.42
N THR A 181 4.11 11.64 7.45
CA THR A 181 3.68 11.74 8.84
C THR A 181 2.93 13.06 9.10
N GLY A 182 3.44 14.18 8.57
CA GLY A 182 2.77 15.48 8.66
C GLY A 182 1.41 15.48 7.98
N PHE A 183 1.34 14.95 6.76
CA PHE A 183 0.11 14.81 6.00
C PHE A 183 -0.96 13.98 6.73
N LYS A 184 -0.62 12.76 7.17
CA LYS A 184 -1.54 11.85 7.84
C LYS A 184 -2.09 12.44 9.15
N ALA A 185 -1.24 13.12 9.91
CA ALA A 185 -1.65 13.76 11.16
C ALA A 185 -2.60 14.94 10.93
N ALA A 186 -2.25 15.84 10.01
CA ALA A 186 -3.06 17.01 9.69
C ALA A 186 -4.40 16.63 9.05
N LEU A 187 -4.40 15.70 8.10
CA LEU A 187 -5.61 15.20 7.45
C LEU A 187 -6.63 14.70 8.47
N THR A 188 -6.18 13.86 9.41
CA THR A 188 -7.04 13.31 10.47
C THR A 188 -7.58 14.41 11.38
N ARG A 189 -6.76 15.38 11.74
CA ARG A 189 -7.13 16.49 12.60
C ARG A 189 -8.16 17.42 11.93
N VAL A 190 -7.92 17.81 10.67
CA VAL A 190 -8.78 18.73 9.93
C VAL A 190 -10.16 18.13 9.70
N LEU A 191 -10.23 16.85 9.27
CA LEU A 191 -11.53 16.18 9.03
C LEU A 191 -12.31 15.99 10.32
N ASN A 192 -11.67 15.62 11.44
CA ASN A 192 -12.35 15.58 12.72
C ASN A 192 -12.84 16.96 13.18
N ALA A 193 -12.03 17.99 13.01
CA ALA A 193 -12.42 19.37 13.38
C ALA A 193 -13.61 19.86 12.57
N TYR A 194 -13.62 19.62 11.25
CA TYR A 194 -14.75 19.95 10.37
C TYR A 194 -16.00 19.17 10.77
N GLY A 195 -15.88 17.85 10.97
CA GLY A 195 -17.01 17.01 11.35
C GLY A 195 -17.64 17.38 12.69
N LEU A 196 -16.83 17.78 13.69
CA LEU A 196 -17.30 18.30 14.98
C LEU A 196 -17.99 19.66 14.82
N LYS A 197 -17.40 20.58 14.04
CA LYS A 197 -17.95 21.92 13.79
C LYS A 197 -19.35 21.88 13.19
N TYR A 198 -19.59 20.97 12.26
CA TYR A 198 -20.87 20.83 11.56
C TYR A 198 -21.78 19.74 12.15
N GLY A 199 -21.43 19.19 13.33
CA GLY A 199 -22.25 18.20 14.03
C GLY A 199 -22.38 16.85 13.32
N MET A 200 -21.51 16.56 12.35
CA MET A 200 -21.47 15.28 11.65
C MET A 200 -20.80 14.18 12.50
N ILE A 201 -19.88 14.58 13.36
CA ILE A 201 -19.17 13.71 14.31
C ILE A 201 -19.44 14.23 15.73
N LYS A 202 -19.62 13.34 16.68
CA LYS A 202 -19.71 13.67 18.10
C LYS A 202 -18.33 13.59 18.76
N GLU A 203 -18.13 14.29 19.89
CA GLU A 203 -16.85 14.31 20.61
C GLU A 203 -16.33 12.91 20.96
N GLY A 204 -17.24 11.98 21.29
CA GLY A 204 -16.89 10.58 21.61
C GLY A 204 -16.70 9.65 20.41
N ASP A 205 -17.06 10.10 19.20
CA ASP A 205 -17.09 9.26 17.99
C ASP A 205 -16.08 9.71 16.92
N LYS A 206 -14.97 10.32 17.36
CA LYS A 206 -13.90 10.78 16.46
C LYS A 206 -13.38 9.63 15.57
N VAL A 207 -13.23 9.91 14.30
CA VAL A 207 -12.65 8.95 13.34
C VAL A 207 -11.14 8.84 13.50
N SER A 208 -10.63 7.62 13.39
CA SER A 208 -9.19 7.36 13.47
C SER A 208 -8.47 7.75 12.17
N GLY A 209 -7.14 7.78 12.21
CA GLY A 209 -6.35 8.01 11.00
C GLY A 209 -6.58 6.94 9.92
N GLU A 210 -6.79 5.69 10.29
CA GLU A 210 -7.11 4.60 9.36
C GLU A 210 -8.45 4.83 8.67
N ASP A 211 -9.48 5.20 9.44
CA ASP A 211 -10.82 5.46 8.91
C ASP A 211 -10.81 6.61 7.91
N VAL A 212 -10.05 7.67 8.22
CA VAL A 212 -9.90 8.86 7.37
C VAL A 212 -9.17 8.54 6.07
N ARG A 213 -8.25 7.58 6.07
CA ARG A 213 -7.45 7.24 4.89
C ARG A 213 -8.03 6.10 4.07
N GLU A 214 -9.15 5.52 4.47
CA GLU A 214 -9.83 4.50 3.66
C GLU A 214 -10.27 5.08 2.31
N GLY A 215 -9.81 4.47 1.22
CA GLY A 215 -10.12 4.88 -0.14
C GLY A 215 -9.45 6.17 -0.60
N ILE A 216 -8.45 6.69 0.12
CA ILE A 216 -7.68 7.84 -0.34
C ILE A 216 -6.63 7.43 -1.38
N THR A 217 -6.47 8.26 -2.40
CA THR A 217 -5.28 8.30 -3.25
C THR A 217 -4.64 9.67 -3.08
N ALA A 218 -3.39 9.71 -2.66
CA ALA A 218 -2.64 10.95 -2.47
C ALA A 218 -1.23 10.86 -3.03
N VAL A 219 -0.76 11.96 -3.62
CA VAL A 219 0.63 12.16 -4.02
C VAL A 219 1.18 13.34 -3.24
N ILE A 220 2.32 13.16 -2.59
CA ILE A 220 3.01 14.17 -1.79
C ILE A 220 4.39 14.38 -2.38
N SER A 221 4.68 15.58 -2.85
CA SER A 221 5.98 15.97 -3.39
C SER A 221 6.56 17.10 -2.57
N VAL A 222 7.76 16.91 -2.01
CA VAL A 222 8.48 17.95 -1.30
C VAL A 222 9.83 18.21 -1.96
N LYS A 223 10.20 19.50 -2.06
CA LYS A 223 11.50 19.93 -2.54
C LYS A 223 12.21 20.71 -1.43
N LEU A 224 13.45 20.34 -1.16
CA LEU A 224 14.26 20.93 -0.08
C LEU A 224 15.74 20.87 -0.44
N THR A 225 16.51 21.85 0.06
CA THR A 225 17.93 22.02 -0.27
C THR A 225 18.79 20.90 0.29
N GLU A 226 18.52 20.46 1.55
CA GLU A 226 19.30 19.45 2.24
C GLU A 226 18.40 18.29 2.68
N ALA A 227 18.13 17.36 1.77
CA ALA A 227 17.35 16.18 2.07
C ALA A 227 18.18 15.17 2.89
N GLN A 228 17.65 14.79 4.05
CA GLN A 228 18.22 13.78 4.92
C GLN A 228 17.36 12.52 4.86
N PHE A 229 17.93 11.43 4.39
CA PHE A 229 17.23 10.16 4.29
C PHE A 229 17.74 9.18 5.34
N GLU A 230 16.85 8.30 5.79
CA GLU A 230 17.25 7.14 6.57
C GLU A 230 17.80 6.07 5.60
N GLY A 231 19.12 5.91 5.57
CA GLY A 231 19.82 4.92 4.75
C GLY A 231 20.14 5.34 3.31
N GLN A 232 21.00 4.59 2.67
CA GLN A 232 21.53 4.83 1.32
C GLN A 232 20.47 4.65 0.22
N THR A 233 19.46 3.83 0.46
CA THR A 233 18.36 3.58 -0.49
C THR A 233 17.41 4.77 -0.67
N LYS A 234 17.55 5.81 0.19
CA LYS A 234 16.71 7.02 0.20
C LYS A 234 15.21 6.71 0.33
N ALA A 235 14.87 5.59 0.96
CA ALA A 235 13.50 5.08 1.05
C ALA A 235 12.62 5.89 2.00
N LYS A 236 13.21 6.63 2.96
CA LYS A 236 12.48 7.36 4.00
C LYS A 236 13.11 8.71 4.29
N LEU A 237 12.28 9.77 4.27
CA LEU A 237 12.73 11.14 4.56
C LEU A 237 12.72 11.44 6.05
N GLY A 238 13.88 11.88 6.59
CA GLY A 238 14.10 12.15 8.02
C GLY A 238 13.91 13.61 8.48
N ASN A 239 13.86 14.58 7.56
CA ASN A 239 13.83 16.02 7.89
C ASN A 239 12.61 16.44 8.72
N ALA A 240 12.79 16.68 10.02
CA ALA A 240 11.69 17.01 10.95
C ALA A 240 10.92 18.30 10.58
N HIS A 241 11.58 19.32 10.02
CA HIS A 241 10.94 20.58 9.63
C HIS A 241 9.92 20.39 8.48
N ILE A 242 10.11 19.40 7.62
CA ILE A 242 9.17 19.07 6.53
C ILE A 242 7.84 18.57 7.08
N ARG A 243 7.84 17.85 8.21
CA ARG A 243 6.60 17.49 8.90
C ARG A 243 5.76 18.72 9.24
N THR A 244 6.40 19.75 9.79
CA THR A 244 5.71 20.99 10.18
C THR A 244 5.22 21.78 8.94
N LEU A 245 6.01 21.80 7.87
CA LEU A 245 5.61 22.44 6.61
C LEU A 245 4.35 21.79 6.03
N VAL A 246 4.38 20.48 5.85
CA VAL A 246 3.25 19.72 5.27
C VAL A 246 2.02 19.78 6.18
N ASP A 247 2.21 19.61 7.49
CA ASP A 247 1.15 19.72 8.50
C ASP A 247 0.45 21.10 8.43
N GLY A 248 1.23 22.18 8.33
CA GLY A 248 0.68 23.54 8.20
C GLY A 248 -0.10 23.75 6.92
N ILE A 249 0.45 23.34 5.76
CA ILE A 249 -0.21 23.46 4.46
C ILE A 249 -1.55 22.73 4.47
N VAL A 250 -1.57 21.48 4.94
CA VAL A 250 -2.79 20.68 5.00
C VAL A 250 -3.80 21.29 5.98
N ASN A 251 -3.35 21.71 7.16
CA ASN A 251 -4.22 22.32 8.15
C ASN A 251 -4.94 23.57 7.61
N ASP A 252 -4.18 24.46 7.00
CA ASP A 252 -4.71 25.76 6.60
C ASP A 252 -5.54 25.66 5.31
N GLN A 253 -5.01 25.02 4.27
CA GLN A 253 -5.66 25.01 2.96
C GLN A 253 -6.78 23.96 2.85
N LEU A 254 -6.62 22.78 3.47
CA LEU A 254 -7.68 21.78 3.45
C LEU A 254 -8.90 22.25 4.26
N ALA A 255 -8.69 22.94 5.39
CA ALA A 255 -9.79 23.50 6.16
C ALA A 255 -10.61 24.50 5.33
N VAL A 256 -9.95 25.39 4.58
CA VAL A 256 -10.61 26.33 3.66
C VAL A 256 -11.33 25.57 2.53
N TYR A 257 -10.64 24.61 1.90
CA TYR A 257 -11.23 23.82 0.83
C TYR A 257 -12.55 23.11 1.26
N LEU A 258 -12.57 22.51 2.44
CA LEU A 258 -13.77 21.83 2.96
C LEU A 258 -14.92 22.79 3.22
N GLU A 259 -14.64 24.04 3.65
CA GLU A 259 -15.65 25.07 3.82
C GLU A 259 -16.23 25.54 2.47
N GLU A 260 -15.40 25.64 1.45
CA GLU A 260 -15.82 26.04 0.10
C GLU A 260 -16.56 24.90 -0.64
N HIS A 261 -16.27 23.64 -0.29
CA HIS A 261 -16.80 22.45 -0.97
C HIS A 261 -17.56 21.51 0.01
N PRO A 262 -18.67 21.95 0.61
CA PRO A 262 -19.36 21.21 1.68
C PRO A 262 -19.91 19.84 1.22
N VAL A 263 -20.22 19.67 -0.06
CA VAL A 263 -20.66 18.39 -0.63
C VAL A 263 -19.52 17.38 -0.61
N VAL A 264 -18.33 17.79 -1.06
CA VAL A 264 -17.13 16.95 -1.05
C VAL A 264 -16.74 16.61 0.40
N ALA A 265 -16.74 17.60 1.29
CA ALA A 265 -16.44 17.40 2.71
C ALA A 265 -17.39 16.36 3.34
N ARG A 266 -18.68 16.45 3.05
CA ARG A 266 -19.67 15.47 3.54
C ARG A 266 -19.39 14.08 2.99
N THR A 267 -19.14 13.95 1.71
CA THR A 267 -18.85 12.65 1.07
C THR A 267 -17.63 11.96 1.69
N ILE A 268 -16.55 12.72 1.92
CA ILE A 268 -15.33 12.22 2.56
C ILE A 268 -15.61 11.78 4.01
N LEU A 269 -16.32 12.60 4.77
CA LEU A 269 -16.66 12.27 6.16
C LEU A 269 -17.62 11.10 6.28
N ASP A 270 -18.61 10.98 5.40
CA ASP A 270 -19.55 9.85 5.40
C ASP A 270 -18.81 8.54 5.15
N LYS A 271 -17.81 8.54 4.24
CA LYS A 271 -16.95 7.39 4.02
C LYS A 271 -16.12 7.06 5.26
N ALA A 272 -15.43 8.02 5.85
CA ALA A 272 -14.63 7.84 7.06
C ALA A 272 -15.47 7.34 8.25
N MET A 273 -16.69 7.86 8.43
CA MET A 273 -17.62 7.39 9.47
C MET A 273 -18.11 5.96 9.20
N THR A 274 -18.30 5.60 7.94
CA THR A 274 -18.66 4.22 7.57
C THR A 274 -17.54 3.25 7.86
N ALA A 275 -16.30 3.60 7.53
CA ALA A 275 -15.09 2.84 7.88
C ALA A 275 -14.96 2.69 9.41
N ASN A 276 -15.14 3.77 10.15
CA ASN A 276 -15.12 3.77 11.62
C ASN A 276 -16.16 2.80 12.19
N ARG A 277 -17.41 2.86 11.72
CA ARG A 277 -18.48 1.96 12.19
C ARG A 277 -18.15 0.50 11.90
N ALA A 278 -17.63 0.20 10.71
CA ALA A 278 -17.25 -1.15 10.34
C ALA A 278 -16.11 -1.67 11.24
N ARG A 279 -15.07 -0.87 11.47
CA ARG A 279 -13.93 -1.19 12.33
C ARG A 279 -14.37 -1.39 13.80
N GLU A 280 -15.20 -0.49 14.32
CA GLU A 280 -15.74 -0.59 15.68
C GLU A 280 -16.64 -1.82 15.86
N ALA A 281 -17.47 -2.15 14.88
CA ALA A 281 -18.28 -3.36 14.89
C ALA A 281 -17.39 -4.62 14.93
N ALA A 282 -16.35 -4.65 14.10
CA ALA A 282 -15.37 -5.74 14.08
C ALA A 282 -14.63 -5.86 15.42
N ARG A 283 -14.20 -4.73 16.01
CA ARG A 283 -13.54 -4.71 17.33
C ARG A 283 -14.46 -5.24 18.43
N LYS A 284 -15.71 -4.77 18.49
CA LYS A 284 -16.69 -5.23 19.48
C LYS A 284 -16.99 -6.72 19.34
N ALA A 285 -17.07 -7.23 18.10
CA ALA A 285 -17.25 -8.66 17.86
C ALA A 285 -16.06 -9.47 18.41
N ARG A 286 -14.83 -9.05 18.10
CA ARG A 286 -13.59 -9.67 18.64
C ARG A 286 -13.54 -9.64 20.17
N GLU A 287 -13.86 -8.48 20.79
CA GLU A 287 -13.89 -8.35 22.25
C GLU A 287 -14.96 -9.24 22.89
N SER A 288 -16.12 -9.38 22.26
CA SER A 288 -17.20 -10.27 22.76
C SER A 288 -16.72 -11.73 22.79
N ILE A 289 -16.00 -12.16 21.76
CA ILE A 289 -15.40 -13.50 21.72
C ILE A 289 -14.35 -13.65 22.82
N ARG A 290 -13.40 -12.69 22.91
CA ARG A 290 -12.36 -12.72 23.96
C ARG A 290 -12.97 -12.77 25.36
N ARG A 291 -14.03 -12.00 25.65
CA ARG A 291 -14.73 -12.04 26.95
C ARG A 291 -15.36 -13.38 27.21
N LYS A 292 -16.00 -13.99 26.22
CA LYS A 292 -16.56 -15.35 26.35
C LYS A 292 -15.46 -16.39 26.59
N THR A 293 -14.26 -16.21 26.02
CA THR A 293 -13.13 -17.13 26.17
C THR A 293 -12.37 -16.93 27.49
N VAL A 294 -12.31 -15.68 28.01
CA VAL A 294 -11.54 -15.33 29.23
C VAL A 294 -12.36 -15.44 30.51
N LEU A 295 -13.69 -15.33 30.46
CA LEU A 295 -14.58 -15.32 31.64
C LEU A 295 -15.04 -16.69 32.15
N GLY A 296 -14.54 -17.74 31.61
CA GLY A 296 -14.82 -19.05 32.14
C GLY A 296 -14.26 -20.04 31.17
N GLY A 297 -13.80 -21.14 31.64
CA GLY A 297 -13.70 -22.28 30.77
C GLY A 297 -14.98 -22.31 29.93
N ALA A 298 -14.85 -21.92 28.65
CA ALA A 298 -15.98 -21.86 27.76
C ALA A 298 -16.71 -23.18 27.92
N ALA A 299 -17.97 -23.11 28.35
CA ALA A 299 -18.74 -24.35 28.44
C ALA A 299 -18.65 -24.97 27.05
N MET A 300 -18.07 -26.15 27.00
CA MET A 300 -17.90 -26.88 25.74
C MET A 300 -19.24 -26.93 25.04
N PRO A 301 -19.29 -26.86 23.71
CA PRO A 301 -20.56 -26.93 23.00
C PRO A 301 -21.35 -28.13 23.49
N ASP A 302 -22.61 -27.95 23.87
CA ASP A 302 -23.48 -28.99 24.43
C ASP A 302 -23.50 -30.27 23.59
N LYS A 303 -23.24 -30.11 22.28
CA LYS A 303 -23.22 -31.20 21.30
C LYS A 303 -21.86 -31.89 21.16
N LEU A 304 -20.78 -31.28 21.62
CA LEU A 304 -19.46 -31.89 21.54
C LEU A 304 -19.38 -33.07 22.51
N ARG A 305 -19.04 -34.24 21.97
CA ARG A 305 -18.64 -35.42 22.76
C ARG A 305 -17.15 -35.54 22.70
N ASP A 306 -16.49 -34.93 23.67
CA ASP A 306 -15.04 -34.82 23.74
C ASP A 306 -14.35 -36.18 24.00
N CYS A 307 -13.06 -36.27 23.73
CA CYS A 307 -12.21 -37.40 24.07
C CYS A 307 -11.57 -37.21 25.45
N ASN A 308 -11.03 -38.28 26.02
CA ASN A 308 -10.41 -38.26 27.35
C ASN A 308 -8.92 -37.84 27.31
N GLU A 309 -8.28 -37.95 26.17
CA GLU A 309 -6.87 -37.55 25.97
C GLU A 309 -6.74 -36.03 25.85
N ASN A 310 -5.76 -35.47 26.53
CA ASN A 310 -5.48 -34.04 26.53
C ASN A 310 -4.29 -33.64 25.65
N ASN A 311 -3.52 -34.62 25.15
CA ASN A 311 -2.42 -34.35 24.25
C ASN A 311 -2.97 -34.17 22.82
N PRO A 312 -2.91 -32.95 22.24
CA PRO A 312 -3.45 -32.67 20.91
C PRO A 312 -2.91 -33.59 19.82
N GLU A 313 -1.65 -34.01 19.90
CA GLU A 313 -1.00 -34.85 18.89
C GLU A 313 -1.65 -36.25 18.76
N LEU A 314 -2.34 -36.70 19.80
CA LEU A 314 -2.99 -38.02 19.86
C LEU A 314 -4.50 -37.94 19.61
N THR A 315 -5.06 -36.77 19.42
CA THR A 315 -6.51 -36.55 19.36
C THR A 315 -7.01 -36.16 17.98
N GLU A 316 -8.24 -36.57 17.68
CA GLU A 316 -8.93 -36.32 16.41
C GLU A 316 -10.35 -35.79 16.69
N LEU A 317 -10.76 -34.74 15.94
CA LEU A 317 -12.13 -34.21 15.96
C LEU A 317 -12.87 -34.66 14.69
N TYR A 318 -14.00 -35.36 14.87
CA TYR A 318 -14.89 -35.74 13.79
C TYR A 318 -16.08 -34.78 13.76
N ILE A 319 -16.22 -34.05 12.66
CA ILE A 319 -17.40 -33.22 12.37
C ILE A 319 -18.36 -34.06 11.56
N VAL A 320 -19.55 -34.28 12.07
CA VAL A 320 -20.55 -35.19 11.44
C VAL A 320 -21.82 -34.42 11.08
N GLU A 321 -22.43 -34.82 9.97
CA GLU A 321 -23.69 -34.21 9.52
C GLU A 321 -24.88 -34.69 10.29
N GLY A 322 -25.43 -33.82 11.14
CA GLY A 322 -26.65 -34.02 11.89
C GLY A 322 -26.54 -34.92 13.13
N ASP A 323 -27.58 -34.85 13.93
CA ASP A 323 -27.65 -35.52 15.23
C ASP A 323 -27.77 -37.06 15.09
N SER A 324 -28.35 -37.54 13.97
CA SER A 324 -28.51 -39.00 13.74
C SER A 324 -27.16 -39.67 13.44
N ALA A 325 -26.38 -39.12 12.51
CA ALA A 325 -25.02 -39.60 12.23
C ALA A 325 -24.09 -39.40 13.43
N GLY A 326 -24.27 -38.30 14.17
CA GLY A 326 -23.59 -38.03 15.42
C GLY A 326 -23.83 -39.13 16.46
N GLY A 327 -25.03 -39.62 16.61
CA GLY A 327 -25.37 -40.71 17.51
C GLY A 327 -24.63 -42.03 17.18
N SER A 328 -24.61 -42.40 15.91
CA SER A 328 -23.88 -43.58 15.43
C SER A 328 -22.35 -43.44 15.60
N ALA A 329 -21.81 -42.26 15.26
CA ALA A 329 -20.39 -41.94 15.41
C ALA A 329 -19.95 -41.99 16.89
N ILE A 330 -20.76 -41.47 17.80
CA ILE A 330 -20.49 -41.51 19.25
C ILE A 330 -20.42 -42.95 19.77
N GLN A 331 -21.28 -43.86 19.26
CA GLN A 331 -21.26 -45.26 19.65
C GLN A 331 -20.04 -46.02 19.09
N GLY A 332 -19.59 -45.68 17.91
CA GLY A 332 -18.49 -46.36 17.21
C GLY A 332 -17.08 -45.80 17.48
N ARG A 333 -16.96 -44.59 18.10
CA ARG A 333 -15.67 -43.91 18.31
C ARG A 333 -14.79 -44.59 19.37
N ASN A 334 -13.50 -44.31 19.30
CA ASN A 334 -12.61 -44.49 20.44
C ASN A 334 -12.74 -43.29 21.40
N PRO A 335 -13.35 -43.48 22.61
CA PRO A 335 -13.57 -42.37 23.54
C PRO A 335 -12.27 -41.77 24.10
N ILE A 336 -11.14 -42.45 23.97
CA ILE A 336 -9.85 -41.96 24.47
C ILE A 336 -9.33 -40.85 23.56
N THR A 337 -9.33 -41.04 22.24
CA THR A 337 -8.63 -40.16 21.29
C THR A 337 -9.54 -39.47 20.31
N GLN A 338 -10.83 -39.85 20.20
CA GLN A 338 -11.74 -39.35 19.17
C GLN A 338 -12.90 -38.56 19.79
N ALA A 339 -12.98 -37.30 19.40
CA ALA A 339 -14.09 -36.39 19.71
C ALA A 339 -15.08 -36.32 18.56
N ILE A 340 -16.37 -36.18 18.86
CA ILE A 340 -17.45 -36.05 17.85
C ILE A 340 -18.20 -34.74 18.07
N LEU A 341 -18.33 -33.94 16.98
CA LEU A 341 -19.13 -32.73 16.92
C LEU A 341 -20.22 -32.86 15.86
N PRO A 342 -21.47 -33.13 16.22
CA PRO A 342 -22.59 -33.10 15.28
C PRO A 342 -22.93 -31.66 14.91
N LEU A 343 -22.96 -31.34 13.62
CA LEU A 343 -23.40 -30.05 13.09
C LEU A 343 -24.71 -30.21 12.31
N ARG A 344 -25.64 -29.28 12.49
CA ARG A 344 -26.95 -29.31 11.83
C ARG A 344 -26.95 -28.45 10.57
N GLY A 345 -27.15 -29.11 9.42
CA GLY A 345 -27.37 -28.44 8.13
C GLY A 345 -26.14 -27.70 7.57
N LYS A 346 -26.39 -26.91 6.54
CA LYS A 346 -25.34 -26.14 5.85
C LYS A 346 -24.83 -25.01 6.73
N ILE A 347 -23.52 -24.96 6.89
CA ILE A 347 -22.84 -23.89 7.62
C ILE A 347 -22.90 -22.60 6.82
N LEU A 348 -22.87 -21.46 7.50
CA LEU A 348 -22.79 -20.15 6.88
C LEU A 348 -21.49 -20.03 6.07
N ASN A 349 -21.58 -19.58 4.82
CA ASN A 349 -20.41 -19.28 4.00
C ASN A 349 -19.64 -18.10 4.60
N THR A 350 -18.50 -18.38 5.23
CA THR A 350 -17.70 -17.41 5.97
C THR A 350 -16.95 -16.42 5.07
N GLU A 351 -16.69 -16.76 3.81
CA GLU A 351 -16.07 -15.85 2.84
C GLU A 351 -17.01 -14.73 2.39
N ARG A 352 -18.33 -14.99 2.40
CA ARG A 352 -19.36 -14.04 1.95
C ARG A 352 -20.12 -13.37 3.08
N ALA A 353 -20.03 -13.90 4.28
CA ALA A 353 -20.75 -13.37 5.43
C ALA A 353 -19.96 -12.27 6.13
N SER A 354 -20.66 -11.24 6.61
CA SER A 354 -20.05 -10.26 7.50
C SER A 354 -19.64 -10.91 8.84
N LEU A 355 -18.57 -10.41 9.45
CA LEU A 355 -18.05 -10.91 10.72
C LEU A 355 -19.13 -10.96 11.81
N ASP A 356 -19.98 -9.94 11.89
CA ASP A 356 -21.10 -9.90 12.85
C ASP A 356 -22.12 -11.05 12.65
N ARG A 357 -22.34 -11.45 11.40
CA ARG A 357 -23.23 -12.57 11.07
C ARG A 357 -22.57 -13.93 11.36
N MET A 358 -21.27 -14.04 11.12
CA MET A 358 -20.48 -15.24 11.47
C MET A 358 -20.51 -15.50 12.98
N MET A 359 -20.34 -14.43 13.78
CA MET A 359 -20.28 -14.51 15.24
C MET A 359 -21.65 -14.71 15.91
N LYS A 360 -22.74 -14.53 15.18
CA LYS A 360 -24.11 -14.87 15.65
C LYS A 360 -24.53 -16.28 15.25
N SER A 361 -23.68 -17.01 14.55
CA SER A 361 -23.94 -18.39 14.15
C SER A 361 -23.50 -19.37 15.23
N ASP A 362 -24.45 -20.00 15.91
CA ASP A 362 -24.19 -21.02 16.94
C ASP A 362 -23.29 -22.18 16.43
N THR A 363 -23.42 -22.50 15.15
CA THR A 363 -22.61 -23.54 14.50
C THR A 363 -21.15 -23.14 14.39
N ILE A 364 -20.87 -21.89 13.95
CA ILE A 364 -19.50 -21.38 13.84
C ILE A 364 -18.90 -21.16 15.24
N GLU A 365 -19.67 -20.63 16.19
CA GLU A 365 -19.24 -20.49 17.59
C GLU A 365 -18.86 -21.86 18.19
N SER A 366 -19.68 -22.88 17.94
CA SER A 366 -19.43 -24.24 18.39
C SER A 366 -18.14 -24.81 17.79
N LEU A 367 -17.88 -24.58 16.53
CA LEU A 367 -16.70 -25.04 15.81
C LEU A 367 -15.42 -24.39 16.35
N ILE A 368 -15.40 -23.06 16.46
CA ILE A 368 -14.27 -22.29 17.01
C ILE A 368 -13.97 -22.74 18.45
N THR A 369 -15.01 -22.92 19.27
CA THR A 369 -14.88 -23.36 20.66
C THR A 369 -14.37 -24.80 20.76
N ALA A 370 -14.84 -25.71 19.93
CA ALA A 370 -14.39 -27.09 19.89
C ALA A 370 -12.92 -27.20 19.50
N VAL A 371 -12.50 -26.51 18.44
CA VAL A 371 -11.11 -26.52 17.97
C VAL A 371 -10.16 -25.86 18.97
N GLY A 372 -10.58 -24.75 19.60
CA GLY A 372 -9.84 -24.11 20.70
C GLY A 372 -8.75 -23.14 20.27
N GLY A 373 -8.37 -23.10 19.00
CA GLY A 373 -7.27 -22.26 18.49
C GLY A 373 -7.59 -20.77 18.37
N GLY A 374 -8.86 -20.35 18.51
CA GLY A 374 -9.27 -18.98 18.25
C GLY A 374 -9.66 -18.74 16.80
N TYR A 375 -9.70 -17.46 16.35
CA TYR A 375 -10.12 -17.08 15.00
C TYR A 375 -9.36 -15.85 14.48
N GLY A 376 -9.03 -15.83 13.19
CA GLY A 376 -8.39 -14.70 12.49
C GLY A 376 -7.00 -14.37 13.05
N GLU A 377 -6.76 -13.10 13.38
CA GLU A 377 -5.46 -12.65 13.92
C GLU A 377 -5.17 -13.17 15.34
N ASP A 378 -6.21 -13.59 16.07
CA ASP A 378 -6.08 -14.16 17.42
C ASP A 378 -5.88 -15.69 17.38
N PHE A 379 -5.74 -16.31 16.20
CA PHE A 379 -5.53 -17.73 16.06
C PHE A 379 -4.15 -18.14 16.57
N ASP A 380 -4.14 -19.08 17.52
CA ASP A 380 -2.92 -19.63 18.13
C ASP A 380 -2.91 -21.15 17.96
N LEU A 381 -2.02 -21.63 17.12
CA LEU A 381 -1.88 -23.05 16.82
C LEU A 381 -1.56 -23.90 18.07
N ASN A 382 -0.88 -23.32 19.07
CA ASN A 382 -0.53 -24.03 20.30
C ASN A 382 -1.75 -24.29 21.22
N LYS A 383 -2.88 -23.64 20.95
CA LYS A 383 -4.14 -23.82 21.69
C LYS A 383 -5.12 -24.76 21.00
N VAL A 384 -4.77 -25.23 19.81
CA VAL A 384 -5.60 -26.19 19.06
C VAL A 384 -5.63 -27.53 19.82
N ARG A 385 -6.83 -28.04 20.01
CA ARG A 385 -7.09 -29.21 20.87
C ARG A 385 -6.97 -30.57 20.17
N TYR A 386 -6.99 -30.58 18.84
CA TYR A 386 -6.98 -31.80 18.05
C TYR A 386 -5.97 -31.72 16.91
N HIS A 387 -5.16 -32.77 16.75
CA HIS A 387 -4.17 -32.86 15.69
C HIS A 387 -4.81 -32.98 14.30
N LYS A 388 -5.98 -33.63 14.23
CA LYS A 388 -6.72 -33.82 13.00
C LYS A 388 -8.18 -33.40 13.17
N VAL A 389 -8.71 -32.74 12.15
CA VAL A 389 -10.14 -32.48 11.98
C VAL A 389 -10.63 -33.26 10.77
N ILE A 390 -11.59 -34.11 10.96
CA ILE A 390 -12.11 -35.05 9.96
C ILE A 390 -13.59 -34.72 9.72
N ILE A 391 -13.91 -34.32 8.49
CA ILE A 391 -15.28 -33.99 8.09
C ILE A 391 -15.94 -35.26 7.53
N MET A 392 -17.06 -35.67 8.10
CA MET A 392 -17.86 -36.79 7.69
C MET A 392 -19.22 -36.28 7.22
N ALA A 393 -19.39 -36.18 5.92
CA ALA A 393 -20.62 -35.78 5.25
C ALA A 393 -21.11 -36.91 4.35
N ASP A 394 -22.41 -36.90 4.03
CA ASP A 394 -23.01 -37.91 3.15
C ASP A 394 -22.42 -37.78 1.71
N ALA A 395 -22.41 -38.89 0.98
CA ALA A 395 -21.85 -38.95 -0.39
C ALA A 395 -22.86 -38.44 -1.43
N ASP A 396 -23.47 -37.30 -1.16
CA ASP A 396 -24.41 -36.61 -2.04
C ASP A 396 -24.02 -35.14 -2.31
N VAL A 397 -24.81 -34.41 -3.07
CA VAL A 397 -24.52 -33.00 -3.45
C VAL A 397 -24.55 -32.09 -2.22
N ASP A 398 -25.42 -32.36 -1.24
CA ASP A 398 -25.54 -31.56 -0.04
C ASP A 398 -24.37 -31.85 0.90
N GLY A 399 -23.97 -33.10 1.07
CA GLY A 399 -22.78 -33.48 1.85
C GLY A 399 -21.48 -32.91 1.26
N ALA A 400 -21.32 -32.91 -0.06
CA ALA A 400 -20.18 -32.26 -0.72
C ALA A 400 -20.17 -30.75 -0.47
N HIS A 401 -21.33 -30.10 -0.43
CA HIS A 401 -21.46 -28.68 -0.11
C HIS A 401 -21.12 -28.40 1.37
N ILE A 402 -21.59 -29.23 2.29
CA ILE A 402 -21.27 -29.13 3.72
C ILE A 402 -19.77 -29.30 3.94
N ALA A 403 -19.15 -30.30 3.29
CA ALA A 403 -17.70 -30.49 3.39
C ALA A 403 -16.89 -29.30 2.88
N THR A 404 -17.40 -28.59 1.85
CA THR A 404 -16.74 -27.40 1.32
C THR A 404 -16.86 -26.19 2.24
N LEU A 405 -17.96 -26.08 3.01
CA LEU A 405 -18.22 -24.94 3.90
C LEU A 405 -17.54 -25.10 5.29
N ASN A 406 -17.17 -26.31 5.69
CA ASN A 406 -16.44 -26.61 6.91
C ASN A 406 -14.93 -26.45 6.73
#